data_9a3d0fb384acbd1a378bba9805a7dd85
#
_entry.id   9a3d0fb384acbd1a378bba9805a7dd85
#
_cell.length_a   1.000
_cell.length_b   1.000
_cell.length_c   1.000
_cell.angle_alpha   90.00
_cell.angle_beta   90.00
_cell.angle_gamma   90.00
#
_symmetry.space_group_name_H-M   'P 1'
#
loop_
_entity.id
_entity.type
_entity.pdbx_description
1 polymer ?
#
loop_
_entity_poly.entity_id
_entity_poly.type
_entity_poly.pdbx_seq_one_letter_code
_entity_poly.pdbx_strand_id
1 'polypeptide(L)'
;RGGGNTLLLLIKAPQERPTETEATIDGETTVTIEREEPATTQLNFTVGELLLDKGEIAFTDNTFEKPFRYLISDIRLSSRDIDFSKQNELTLDAKLQRTGSGHIRWKGSLQNLDNHNLMVALSNINLKDFTPYCEHFTAYPLTGGNLTFRSQNIIADRFLNGTNHLDIFQCEVDKKRKDLEPEFKIPLKLGLYILKDRKGHVKIDLPVKGNLDSPEFSYRKIVMKALGNVLLKVVTAPFSFLTGGGDNLDRIEVDPLQFSLNTDQYATLAKVADILRDKPEMQIGLAQRINRSKAVRRLAEPKLKMAVYN
;
A
#
# COMPACT_ATOMS: atom_id res chain seq x y z
N ARG A 1 32.35 7.63 25.74
CA ARG A 1 33.29 7.93 24.63
C ARG A 1 33.11 6.81 23.61
N GLY A 2 32.21 6.97 22.64
CA GLY A 2 32.02 6.08 21.51
C GLY A 2 32.37 6.87 20.25
N GLY A 3 33.49 6.50 19.60
CA GLY A 3 33.83 7.06 18.30
C GLY A 3 32.92 6.49 17.23
N GLY A 4 32.02 7.31 16.72
CA GLY A 4 31.27 6.99 15.52
C GLY A 4 32.15 7.19 14.30
N ASN A 5 32.46 6.13 13.56
CA ASN A 5 33.11 6.23 12.26
C ASN A 5 32.03 6.65 11.20
N THR A 6 32.06 7.92 10.85
CA THR A 6 31.30 8.44 9.72
C THR A 6 32.15 8.28 8.46
N LEU A 7 31.78 7.36 7.58
CA LEU A 7 32.38 7.24 6.25
C LEU A 7 31.73 8.25 5.33
N LEU A 8 32.38 9.39 5.11
CA LEU A 8 31.99 10.38 4.12
C LEU A 8 32.71 10.07 2.81
N LEU A 9 32.02 9.44 1.87
CA LEU A 9 32.51 9.24 0.52
C LEU A 9 32.22 10.52 -0.30
N LEU A 10 33.21 11.42 -0.38
CA LEU A 10 33.20 12.55 -1.29
C LEU A 10 33.71 12.09 -2.65
N ILE A 11 32.80 11.76 -3.57
CA ILE A 11 33.15 11.58 -4.99
C ILE A 11 33.20 12.97 -5.61
N LYS A 12 34.40 13.47 -5.83
CA LYS A 12 34.61 14.71 -6.58
C LYS A 12 34.61 14.37 -8.08
N ALA A 13 33.58 14.81 -8.78
CA ALA A 13 33.55 14.71 -10.23
C ALA A 13 34.72 15.51 -10.86
N PRO A 14 35.39 14.99 -11.90
CA PRO A 14 36.40 15.75 -12.62
C PRO A 14 35.78 17.00 -13.25
N GLN A 15 36.34 18.16 -13.00
CA GLN A 15 36.01 19.38 -13.75
C GLN A 15 36.77 19.32 -15.09
N GLU A 16 36.07 19.01 -16.15
CA GLU A 16 36.59 19.17 -17.50
C GLU A 16 36.55 20.64 -17.91
N ARG A 17 37.67 21.14 -18.42
CA ARG A 17 37.74 22.44 -19.09
C ARG A 17 37.28 22.24 -20.52
N PRO A 18 36.43 23.10 -21.08
CA PRO A 18 36.11 23.06 -22.50
C PRO A 18 37.36 23.36 -23.35
N THR A 19 37.63 22.49 -24.29
CA THR A 19 38.67 22.73 -25.33
C THR A 19 37.99 23.52 -26.45
N GLU A 20 38.37 24.76 -26.64
CA GLU A 20 37.96 25.54 -27.79
C GLU A 20 38.80 25.17 -28.98
N THR A 21 38.18 24.70 -30.05
CA THR A 21 38.85 24.51 -31.36
C THR A 21 38.27 25.51 -32.35
N GLU A 22 39.08 26.49 -32.76
CA GLU A 22 38.72 27.45 -33.84
C GLU A 22 38.95 26.80 -35.21
N ALA A 23 37.93 26.70 -36.02
CA ALA A 23 38.03 26.38 -37.43
C ALA A 23 37.48 27.55 -38.26
N THR A 24 38.32 28.11 -39.13
CA THR A 24 37.96 29.21 -40.02
C THR A 24 37.71 28.65 -41.41
N ILE A 25 36.48 28.74 -41.91
CA ILE A 25 36.10 28.48 -43.27
C ILE A 25 35.32 29.72 -43.81
N ASP A 26 35.83 30.34 -44.88
CA ASP A 26 35.20 31.43 -45.66
C ASP A 26 34.67 32.63 -44.86
N GLY A 27 35.52 33.27 -44.07
CA GLY A 27 35.29 34.65 -43.63
C GLY A 27 34.19 34.87 -42.57
N GLU A 28 33.45 33.83 -42.13
CA GLU A 28 32.55 33.87 -40.98
C GLU A 28 32.99 32.79 -39.97
N THR A 29 33.28 33.24 -38.76
CA THR A 29 33.65 32.36 -37.62
C THR A 29 32.40 31.77 -37.03
N THR A 30 32.09 30.54 -37.38
CA THR A 30 31.02 29.78 -36.73
C THR A 30 31.63 28.91 -35.61
N VAL A 31 31.38 29.23 -34.37
CA VAL A 31 31.80 28.42 -33.23
C VAL A 31 30.81 27.26 -33.08
N THR A 32 31.19 26.08 -33.57
CA THR A 32 30.43 24.87 -33.32
C THR A 32 30.94 24.25 -32.00
N ILE A 33 30.13 24.39 -30.95
CA ILE A 33 30.40 23.69 -29.67
C ILE A 33 29.93 22.22 -29.87
N GLU A 34 30.84 21.34 -30.27
CA GLU A 34 30.60 19.90 -30.10
C GLU A 34 30.64 19.60 -28.59
N ARG A 35 29.46 19.40 -28.03
CA ARG A 35 29.36 18.75 -26.72
C ARG A 35 29.72 17.28 -26.91
N GLU A 36 30.96 16.93 -26.62
CA GLU A 36 31.27 15.54 -26.33
C GLU A 36 30.40 15.13 -25.13
N GLU A 37 29.49 14.19 -25.34
CA GLU A 37 28.82 13.54 -24.23
C GLU A 37 29.91 12.99 -23.30
N PRO A 38 29.87 13.27 -21.99
CA PRO A 38 30.89 12.76 -21.10
C PRO A 38 30.90 11.24 -21.21
N ALA A 39 32.04 10.69 -21.61
CA ALA A 39 32.27 9.25 -21.62
C ALA A 39 31.91 8.76 -20.22
N THR A 40 30.82 8.04 -20.09
CA THR A 40 30.39 7.40 -18.84
C THR A 40 31.48 6.39 -18.49
N THR A 41 32.41 6.82 -17.66
CA THR A 41 33.44 5.95 -17.10
C THR A 41 32.71 4.92 -16.28
N GLN A 42 32.49 3.74 -16.82
CA GLN A 42 31.92 2.62 -16.07
C GLN A 42 32.94 2.21 -15.02
N LEU A 43 32.65 2.54 -13.79
CA LEU A 43 33.43 2.07 -12.65
C LEU A 43 33.22 0.56 -12.50
N ASN A 44 34.15 -0.22 -12.98
CA ASN A 44 34.17 -1.66 -12.78
C ASN A 44 35.02 -1.97 -11.55
N PHE A 45 34.37 -2.12 -10.41
CA PHE A 45 35.02 -2.62 -9.21
C PHE A 45 34.20 -3.75 -8.59
N THR A 46 34.86 -4.65 -7.90
CA THR A 46 34.26 -5.76 -7.19
C THR A 46 34.58 -5.64 -5.72
N VAL A 47 33.59 -5.96 -4.85
CA VAL A 47 33.78 -6.03 -3.40
C VAL A 47 33.48 -7.46 -2.97
N GLY A 48 34.48 -8.13 -2.39
CA GLY A 48 34.34 -9.53 -2.00
C GLY A 48 33.29 -9.73 -0.92
N GLU A 49 33.26 -8.87 0.10
CA GLU A 49 32.27 -8.95 1.16
C GLU A 49 31.98 -7.57 1.75
N LEU A 50 30.69 -7.28 1.97
CA LEU A 50 30.20 -6.11 2.69
C LEU A 50 29.42 -6.59 3.91
N LEU A 51 29.93 -6.27 5.10
CA LEU A 51 29.30 -6.60 6.37
C LEU A 51 29.08 -5.33 7.19
N LEU A 52 27.85 -5.18 7.69
CA LEU A 52 27.52 -4.23 8.75
C LEU A 52 27.00 -5.03 9.93
N ASP A 53 27.54 -4.83 11.11
CA ASP A 53 27.06 -5.45 12.34
C ASP A 53 26.73 -4.38 13.37
N LYS A 54 25.59 -4.55 14.05
CA LYS A 54 25.09 -3.64 15.10
C LYS A 54 24.91 -2.18 14.64
N GLY A 55 24.50 -1.97 13.39
CA GLY A 55 24.10 -0.65 12.93
C GLY A 55 22.87 -0.13 13.68
N GLU A 56 22.76 1.20 13.76
CA GLU A 56 21.62 1.88 14.37
C GLU A 56 21.18 3.06 13.52
N ILE A 57 19.86 3.22 13.34
CA ILE A 57 19.25 4.38 12.68
C ILE A 57 18.13 4.91 13.59
N ALA A 58 18.28 6.16 14.02
CA ALA A 58 17.22 6.90 14.70
C ALA A 58 16.51 7.81 13.70
N PHE A 59 15.28 7.47 13.35
CA PHE A 59 14.44 8.28 12.47
C PHE A 59 13.57 9.22 13.28
N THR A 60 13.51 10.49 12.90
CA THR A 60 12.62 11.48 13.50
C THR A 60 11.88 12.24 12.40
N ASP A 61 10.54 12.27 12.48
CA ASP A 61 9.68 13.08 11.63
C ASP A 61 9.05 14.18 12.50
N ASN A 62 9.41 15.43 12.21
CA ASN A 62 8.96 16.62 12.93
C ASN A 62 7.76 17.30 12.24
N THR A 63 7.14 16.69 11.25
CA THR A 63 5.98 17.25 10.54
C THR A 63 4.70 17.22 11.36
N PHE A 64 4.68 16.44 12.45
CA PHE A 64 3.55 16.32 13.36
C PHE A 64 3.74 17.20 14.61
N GLU A 65 2.64 17.60 15.23
CA GLU A 65 2.65 18.31 16.52
C GLU A 65 3.48 17.58 17.59
N LYS A 66 3.33 16.25 17.63
CA LYS A 66 4.20 15.36 18.41
C LYS A 66 5.15 14.65 17.44
N PRO A 67 6.46 14.91 17.49
CA PRO A 67 7.42 14.26 16.61
C PRO A 67 7.30 12.73 16.65
N PHE A 68 7.23 12.11 15.48
CA PHE A 68 7.35 10.66 15.36
C PHE A 68 8.82 10.28 15.46
N ARG A 69 9.14 9.34 16.35
CA ARG A 69 10.50 8.83 16.54
C ARG A 69 10.50 7.32 16.43
N TYR A 70 11.39 6.80 15.62
CA TYR A 70 11.49 5.37 15.37
C TYR A 70 12.93 4.92 15.34
N LEU A 71 13.25 3.94 16.20
CA LEU A 71 14.59 3.38 16.31
C LEU A 71 14.65 2.05 15.57
N ILE A 72 15.63 1.93 14.69
CA ILE A 72 16.02 0.68 14.02
C ILE A 72 17.40 0.35 14.55
N SER A 73 17.55 -0.77 15.23
CA SER A 73 18.79 -1.17 15.90
C SER A 73 19.21 -2.59 15.53
N ASP A 74 20.39 -2.99 15.99
CA ASP A 74 20.98 -4.29 15.68
C ASP A 74 20.94 -4.61 14.17
N ILE A 75 21.16 -3.59 13.34
CA ILE A 75 21.16 -3.75 11.89
C ILE A 75 22.35 -4.62 11.51
N ARG A 76 22.06 -5.74 10.87
CA ARG A 76 23.04 -6.62 10.24
C ARG A 76 22.77 -6.64 8.75
N LEU A 77 23.74 -6.21 7.99
CA LEU A 77 23.67 -6.23 6.52
C LEU A 77 24.81 -7.10 6.03
N SER A 78 24.53 -7.98 5.10
CA SER A 78 25.51 -8.80 4.43
C SER A 78 25.27 -8.86 2.92
N SER A 79 26.35 -8.74 2.18
CA SER A 79 26.41 -8.97 0.75
C SER A 79 27.77 -9.55 0.37
N ARG A 80 27.83 -10.45 -0.59
CA ARG A 80 29.06 -11.07 -1.06
C ARG A 80 29.17 -10.94 -2.57
N ASP A 81 30.43 -10.92 -3.06
CA ASP A 81 30.74 -10.88 -4.47
C ASP A 81 30.03 -9.76 -5.23
N ILE A 82 30.00 -8.56 -4.60
CA ILE A 82 29.36 -7.39 -5.17
C ILE A 82 30.11 -6.99 -6.44
N ASP A 83 29.41 -6.98 -7.55
CA ASP A 83 29.93 -6.61 -8.86
C ASP A 83 28.99 -5.60 -9.52
N PHE A 84 29.51 -4.43 -9.86
CA PHE A 84 28.69 -3.37 -10.47
C PHE A 84 28.09 -3.77 -11.81
N SER A 85 28.72 -4.68 -12.53
CA SER A 85 28.27 -5.15 -13.86
C SER A 85 27.27 -6.30 -13.81
N LYS A 86 26.99 -6.86 -12.63
CA LYS A 86 26.16 -8.05 -12.45
C LYS A 86 24.98 -7.84 -11.51
N GLN A 87 24.19 -8.88 -11.37
CA GLN A 87 23.17 -8.98 -10.33
C GLN A 87 23.84 -9.24 -8.99
N ASN A 88 23.47 -8.45 -7.99
CA ASN A 88 23.95 -8.56 -6.62
C ASN A 88 22.83 -9.02 -5.69
N GLU A 89 23.20 -9.62 -4.58
CA GLU A 89 22.27 -10.01 -3.51
C GLU A 89 22.69 -9.36 -2.19
N LEU A 90 21.69 -8.87 -1.46
CA LEU A 90 21.87 -8.25 -0.16
C LEU A 90 20.82 -8.77 0.80
N THR A 91 21.23 -9.07 2.02
CA THR A 91 20.34 -9.36 3.13
C THR A 91 20.53 -8.35 4.26
N LEU A 92 19.42 -7.95 4.87
CA LEU A 92 19.43 -7.06 6.02
C LEU A 92 18.46 -7.59 7.07
N ASP A 93 18.94 -7.72 8.30
CA ASP A 93 18.15 -8.00 9.49
C ASP A 93 18.24 -6.83 10.45
N ALA A 94 17.16 -6.51 11.15
CA ALA A 94 17.13 -5.42 12.11
C ALA A 94 16.09 -5.64 13.20
N LYS A 95 16.30 -5.03 14.35
CA LYS A 95 15.27 -4.80 15.36
C LYS A 95 14.56 -3.48 15.10
N LEU A 96 13.25 -3.48 15.26
CA LEU A 96 12.38 -2.33 15.03
C LEU A 96 11.73 -1.94 16.35
N GLN A 97 12.14 -0.81 16.90
CA GLN A 97 11.76 -0.38 18.25
C GLN A 97 12.10 -1.48 19.30
N ARG A 98 11.16 -1.76 20.21
CA ARG A 98 11.36 -2.72 21.30
C ARG A 98 11.06 -4.16 20.92
N THR A 99 10.05 -4.38 20.08
CA THR A 99 9.44 -5.70 19.86
C THR A 99 9.46 -6.16 18.42
N GLY A 100 9.59 -5.22 17.49
CA GLY A 100 9.54 -5.52 16.06
C GLY A 100 10.84 -6.08 15.53
N SER A 101 10.75 -6.81 14.44
CA SER A 101 11.87 -7.26 13.62
C SER A 101 11.63 -7.01 12.15
N GLY A 102 12.69 -6.76 11.42
CA GLY A 102 12.68 -6.58 9.97
C GLY A 102 13.70 -7.48 9.31
N HIS A 103 13.31 -8.07 8.19
CA HIS A 103 14.18 -8.81 7.30
C HIS A 103 13.96 -8.30 5.88
N ILE A 104 15.05 -7.95 5.20
CA ILE A 104 15.04 -7.50 3.81
C ILE A 104 15.97 -8.40 3.01
N ARG A 105 15.50 -8.85 1.87
CA ARG A 105 16.33 -9.49 0.84
C ARG A 105 16.16 -8.73 -0.45
N TRP A 106 17.26 -8.30 -1.00
CA TRP A 106 17.29 -7.61 -2.29
C TRP A 106 18.19 -8.36 -3.26
N LYS A 107 17.77 -8.41 -4.51
CA LYS A 107 18.56 -8.89 -5.64
C LYS A 107 18.35 -7.93 -6.80
N GLY A 108 19.43 -7.46 -7.39
CA GLY A 108 19.35 -6.49 -8.48
C GLY A 108 20.69 -5.96 -8.95
N SER A 109 20.64 -5.10 -9.97
CA SER A 109 21.79 -4.37 -10.49
C SER A 109 22.08 -3.12 -9.66
N LEU A 110 23.35 -2.75 -9.55
CA LEU A 110 23.77 -1.47 -8.97
C LEU A 110 23.88 -0.35 -10.03
N GLN A 111 23.81 -0.70 -11.31
CA GLN A 111 23.97 0.25 -12.41
C GLN A 111 22.64 0.87 -12.86
N ASN A 112 21.55 0.12 -12.79
CA ASN A 112 20.26 0.54 -13.31
C ASN A 112 19.11 0.04 -12.43
N LEU A 113 17.89 0.49 -12.72
CA LEU A 113 16.67 0.05 -12.04
C LEU A 113 15.94 -1.09 -12.78
N ASP A 114 16.66 -1.82 -13.66
CA ASP A 114 16.08 -2.94 -14.34
C ASP A 114 16.33 -4.24 -13.57
N ASN A 115 15.35 -5.12 -13.55
CA ASN A 115 15.46 -6.46 -12.96
C ASN A 115 15.86 -6.50 -11.48
N HIS A 116 15.04 -5.90 -10.65
CA HIS A 116 15.17 -5.96 -9.19
C HIS A 116 14.10 -6.85 -8.56
N ASN A 117 14.48 -7.54 -7.50
CA ASN A 117 13.57 -8.25 -6.62
C ASN A 117 13.86 -7.82 -5.17
N LEU A 118 12.87 -7.21 -4.53
CA LEU A 118 12.95 -6.76 -3.15
C LEU A 118 11.87 -7.46 -2.33
N MET A 119 12.30 -8.24 -1.36
CA MET A 119 11.44 -8.88 -0.36
C MET A 119 11.63 -8.17 0.97
N VAL A 120 10.52 -7.81 1.61
CA VAL A 120 10.51 -7.19 2.95
C VAL A 120 9.56 -7.98 3.84
N ALA A 121 10.05 -8.38 5.00
CA ALA A 121 9.24 -8.99 6.04
C ALA A 121 9.43 -8.23 7.35
N LEU A 122 8.36 -7.63 7.86
CA LEU A 122 8.33 -6.97 9.16
C LEU A 122 7.40 -7.76 10.07
N SER A 123 7.80 -7.97 11.30
CA SER A 123 7.01 -8.74 12.27
C SER A 123 6.92 -8.03 13.60
N ASN A 124 5.78 -8.19 14.25
CA ASN A 124 5.51 -7.68 15.60
C ASN A 124 5.76 -6.18 15.77
N ILE A 125 5.36 -5.39 14.77
CA ILE A 125 5.44 -3.93 14.79
C ILE A 125 4.32 -3.40 15.69
N ASN A 126 4.66 -2.65 16.73
CA ASN A 126 3.67 -2.04 17.60
C ASN A 126 2.99 -0.86 16.91
N LEU A 127 1.69 -1.00 16.64
CA LEU A 127 0.93 0.04 15.93
C LEU A 127 0.80 1.34 16.72
N LYS A 128 0.84 1.29 18.04
CA LYS A 128 0.76 2.47 18.89
C LYS A 128 1.88 3.48 18.60
N ASP A 129 3.05 3.00 18.16
CA ASP A 129 4.17 3.86 17.79
C ASP A 129 3.83 4.76 16.59
N PHE A 130 2.87 4.37 15.76
CA PHE A 130 2.42 5.09 14.56
C PHE A 130 1.20 6.00 14.80
N THR A 131 0.87 6.27 16.07
CA THR A 131 -0.24 7.18 16.44
C THR A 131 -0.16 8.55 15.73
N PRO A 132 1.00 9.24 15.61
CA PRO A 132 1.05 10.52 14.92
C PRO A 132 0.59 10.45 13.45
N TYR A 133 0.97 9.38 12.74
CA TYR A 133 0.51 9.16 11.36
C TYR A 133 -0.99 8.84 11.30
N CYS A 134 -1.48 7.96 12.17
CA CYS A 134 -2.90 7.60 12.19
C CYS A 134 -3.79 8.81 12.52
N GLU A 135 -3.37 9.64 13.47
CA GLU A 135 -4.07 10.90 13.79
C GLU A 135 -4.08 11.87 12.61
N HIS A 136 -2.96 12.04 11.94
CA HIS A 136 -2.87 12.92 10.78
C HIS A 136 -3.81 12.47 9.65
N PHE A 137 -3.80 11.17 9.33
CA PHE A 137 -4.60 10.65 8.22
C PHE A 137 -6.08 10.46 8.55
N THR A 138 -6.43 10.12 9.79
CA THR A 138 -7.78 9.67 10.15
C THR A 138 -8.41 10.39 11.34
N ALA A 139 -7.61 11.17 12.08
CA ALA A 139 -7.94 11.79 13.37
C ALA A 139 -8.22 10.76 14.49
N TYR A 140 -7.77 9.52 14.37
CA TYR A 140 -7.92 8.51 15.43
C TYR A 140 -6.55 8.12 16.00
N PRO A 141 -6.32 8.28 17.33
CA PRO A 141 -5.12 7.76 17.98
C PRO A 141 -5.15 6.23 18.04
N LEU A 142 -4.02 5.60 17.74
CA LEU A 142 -3.84 4.17 17.95
C LEU A 142 -3.55 3.88 19.42
N THR A 143 -4.30 2.95 20.03
CA THR A 143 -4.14 2.58 21.43
C THR A 143 -3.53 1.19 21.60
N GLY A 144 -3.60 0.34 20.57
CA GLY A 144 -3.05 -1.01 20.59
C GLY A 144 -2.99 -1.63 19.22
N GLY A 145 -2.38 -2.82 19.18
CA GLY A 145 -2.28 -3.66 18.02
C GLY A 145 -0.86 -3.88 17.53
N ASN A 146 -0.68 -4.98 16.80
CA ASN A 146 0.57 -5.38 16.18
C ASN A 146 0.37 -5.57 14.67
N LEU A 147 1.38 -5.19 13.90
CA LEU A 147 1.41 -5.36 12.45
C LEU A 147 2.49 -6.37 12.08
N THR A 148 2.12 -7.30 11.23
CA THR A 148 3.03 -8.09 10.40
C THR A 148 2.84 -7.67 8.95
N PHE A 149 3.94 -7.36 8.27
CA PHE A 149 3.96 -6.92 6.88
C PHE A 149 4.87 -7.80 6.05
N ARG A 150 4.39 -8.26 4.92
CA ARG A 150 5.18 -8.97 3.91
C ARG A 150 5.00 -8.32 2.58
N SER A 151 6.10 -8.05 1.92
CA SER A 151 6.12 -7.38 0.63
C SER A 151 7.08 -8.10 -0.30
N GLN A 152 6.66 -8.30 -1.54
CA GLN A 152 7.52 -8.71 -2.64
C GLN A 152 7.31 -7.72 -3.79
N ASN A 153 8.39 -7.05 -4.17
CA ASN A 153 8.40 -6.07 -5.24
C ASN A 153 9.38 -6.55 -6.32
N ILE A 154 8.85 -6.73 -7.51
CA ILE A 154 9.63 -7.08 -8.70
C ILE A 154 9.61 -5.86 -9.62
N ILE A 155 10.80 -5.42 -10.00
CA ILE A 155 10.99 -4.40 -11.02
C ILE A 155 11.57 -5.11 -12.24
N ALA A 156 10.87 -5.02 -13.37
CA ALA A 156 11.32 -5.50 -14.66
C ALA A 156 11.11 -4.37 -15.67
N ASP A 157 12.14 -4.04 -16.42
CA ASP A 157 12.10 -2.98 -17.44
C ASP A 157 11.47 -1.68 -16.89
N ARG A 158 11.93 -1.27 -15.71
CA ARG A 158 11.49 -0.08 -14.97
C ARG A 158 10.00 -0.08 -14.59
N PHE A 159 9.33 -1.21 -14.69
CA PHE A 159 7.95 -1.39 -14.24
C PHE A 159 7.93 -2.16 -12.92
N LEU A 160 7.37 -1.53 -11.88
CA LEU A 160 7.16 -2.13 -10.56
C LEU A 160 5.89 -2.98 -10.55
N ASN A 161 6.01 -4.21 -10.07
CA ASN A 161 4.90 -5.08 -9.70
C ASN A 161 5.12 -5.57 -8.26
N GLY A 162 4.36 -5.02 -7.33
CA GLY A 162 4.47 -5.29 -5.90
C GLY A 162 3.22 -5.96 -5.35
N THR A 163 3.42 -6.96 -4.51
CA THR A 163 2.39 -7.57 -3.66
C THR A 163 2.72 -7.29 -2.21
N ASN A 164 1.76 -6.73 -1.47
CA ASN A 164 1.94 -6.35 -0.09
C ASN A 164 0.80 -6.95 0.74
N HIS A 165 1.16 -7.66 1.79
CA HIS A 165 0.24 -8.30 2.72
C HIS A 165 0.42 -7.70 4.10
N LEU A 166 -0.63 -7.12 4.63
CA LEU A 166 -0.70 -6.61 6.00
C LEU A 166 -1.58 -7.55 6.81
N ASP A 167 -1.06 -8.03 7.93
CA ASP A 167 -1.83 -8.73 8.96
C ASP A 167 -1.73 -7.91 10.25
N ILE A 168 -2.83 -7.30 10.61
CA ILE A 168 -2.95 -6.42 11.78
C ILE A 168 -3.74 -7.18 12.84
N PHE A 169 -3.10 -7.41 13.98
CA PHE A 169 -3.69 -8.13 15.10
C PHE A 169 -4.09 -7.17 16.22
N GLN A 170 -5.34 -7.30 16.72
CA GLN A 170 -5.89 -6.53 17.83
C GLN A 170 -5.68 -5.01 17.69
N CYS A 171 -5.91 -4.47 16.48
CA CYS A 171 -5.86 -3.03 16.26
C CYS A 171 -6.98 -2.33 17.05
N GLU A 172 -6.57 -1.38 17.87
CA GLU A 172 -7.48 -0.56 18.68
C GLU A 172 -7.19 0.92 18.45
N VAL A 173 -8.27 1.70 18.39
CA VAL A 173 -8.21 3.17 18.26
C VAL A 173 -9.10 3.83 19.28
N ASP A 174 -8.71 4.98 19.76
CA ASP A 174 -9.51 5.79 20.69
C ASP A 174 -10.62 6.58 19.97
N LYS A 175 -11.27 7.50 20.65
CA LYS A 175 -12.26 8.41 20.08
C LYS A 175 -11.60 9.32 19.04
N LYS A 176 -12.38 9.63 17.99
CA LYS A 176 -11.94 10.58 16.97
C LYS A 176 -11.66 11.94 17.61
N ARG A 177 -10.50 12.49 17.35
CA ARG A 177 -10.12 13.84 17.75
C ARG A 177 -10.89 14.85 16.90
N LYS A 178 -11.61 15.75 17.56
CA LYS A 178 -12.44 16.78 16.88
C LYS A 178 -11.64 18.01 16.48
N ASP A 179 -10.47 18.18 17.07
CA ASP A 179 -9.52 19.27 16.86
C ASP A 179 -8.59 19.04 15.68
N LEU A 180 -8.63 17.85 15.06
CA LEU A 180 -7.84 17.51 13.89
C LEU A 180 -8.71 17.44 12.63
N GLU A 181 -8.15 17.95 11.53
CA GLU A 181 -8.74 17.80 10.20
C GLU A 181 -7.99 16.70 9.43
N PRO A 182 -8.54 15.48 9.37
CA PRO A 182 -7.84 14.34 8.77
C PRO A 182 -7.88 14.38 7.24
N GLU A 183 -6.85 13.81 6.61
CA GLU A 183 -6.80 13.62 5.16
C GLU A 183 -7.94 12.70 4.68
N PHE A 184 -8.24 11.63 5.46
CA PHE A 184 -9.33 10.70 5.16
C PHE A 184 -10.49 10.86 6.16
N LYS A 185 -11.64 11.32 5.66
CA LYS A 185 -12.87 11.47 6.48
C LYS A 185 -13.64 10.14 6.58
N ILE A 186 -13.03 9.13 7.19
CA ILE A 186 -13.60 7.78 7.34
C ILE A 186 -13.94 7.46 8.79
N PRO A 187 -14.99 6.70 9.08
CA PRO A 187 -15.28 6.17 10.40
C PRO A 187 -14.40 4.94 10.69
N LEU A 188 -13.13 5.16 11.04
CA LEU A 188 -12.13 4.11 11.18
C LEU A 188 -12.54 2.99 12.15
N LYS A 189 -13.23 3.32 13.26
CA LYS A 189 -13.74 2.30 14.20
C LYS A 189 -14.67 1.31 13.53
N LEU A 190 -15.60 1.81 12.71
CA LEU A 190 -16.53 0.97 11.95
C LEU A 190 -15.77 0.13 10.93
N GLY A 191 -14.84 0.74 10.20
CA GLY A 191 -14.02 0.03 9.22
C GLY A 191 -13.22 -1.11 9.86
N LEU A 192 -12.55 -0.87 10.99
CA LEU A 192 -11.83 -1.89 11.74
C LEU A 192 -12.76 -2.98 12.28
N TYR A 193 -13.94 -2.61 12.78
CA TYR A 193 -14.93 -3.60 13.23
C TYR A 193 -15.36 -4.55 12.10
N ILE A 194 -15.63 -4.03 10.92
CA ILE A 194 -16.03 -4.83 9.76
C ILE A 194 -14.88 -5.71 9.27
N LEU A 195 -13.65 -5.16 9.20
CA LEU A 195 -12.46 -5.88 8.73
C LEU A 195 -11.97 -6.97 9.69
N LYS A 196 -12.16 -6.77 10.99
CA LYS A 196 -11.62 -7.65 12.03
C LYS A 196 -12.31 -9.02 11.99
N ASP A 197 -11.54 -10.10 11.86
CA ASP A 197 -12.05 -11.45 11.96
C ASP A 197 -12.35 -11.85 13.43
N ARG A 198 -12.90 -13.06 13.66
CA ARG A 198 -13.23 -13.57 15.01
C ARG A 198 -12.02 -13.71 15.93
N LYS A 199 -10.82 -13.78 15.37
CA LYS A 199 -9.56 -13.88 16.14
C LYS A 199 -8.90 -12.51 16.37
N GLY A 200 -9.50 -11.44 15.86
CA GLY A 200 -9.01 -10.07 15.99
C GLY A 200 -8.01 -9.65 14.91
N HIS A 201 -7.88 -10.40 13.82
CA HIS A 201 -7.03 -10.06 12.68
C HIS A 201 -7.75 -9.19 11.65
N VAL A 202 -7.05 -8.23 11.10
CA VAL A 202 -7.42 -7.47 9.91
C VAL A 202 -6.36 -7.78 8.85
N LYS A 203 -6.76 -8.46 7.78
CA LYS A 203 -5.86 -8.82 6.67
C LYS A 203 -6.15 -7.96 5.47
N ILE A 204 -5.12 -7.31 4.92
CA ILE A 204 -5.25 -6.39 3.79
C ILE A 204 -4.17 -6.74 2.77
N ASP A 205 -4.61 -6.96 1.53
CA ASP A 205 -3.74 -7.14 0.38
C ASP A 205 -3.70 -5.84 -0.43
N LEU A 206 -2.50 -5.30 -0.61
CA LEU A 206 -2.28 -4.04 -1.33
C LEU A 206 -1.35 -4.29 -2.53
N PRO A 207 -1.89 -4.58 -3.72
CA PRO A 207 -1.07 -4.60 -4.92
C PRO A 207 -0.61 -3.19 -5.29
N VAL A 208 0.68 -3.05 -5.59
CA VAL A 208 1.28 -1.80 -6.05
C VAL A 208 1.90 -2.02 -7.42
N LYS A 209 1.47 -1.26 -8.41
CA LYS A 209 1.98 -1.35 -9.78
C LYS A 209 2.21 0.03 -10.34
N GLY A 210 3.26 0.18 -11.15
CA GLY A 210 3.51 1.44 -11.83
C GLY A 210 4.82 1.48 -12.60
N ASN A 211 4.89 2.38 -13.57
CA ASN A 211 6.10 2.69 -14.29
C ASN A 211 6.94 3.68 -13.46
N LEU A 212 8.19 3.33 -13.17
CA LEU A 212 9.11 4.15 -12.38
C LEU A 212 9.55 5.43 -13.10
N ASP A 213 9.46 5.45 -14.43
CA ASP A 213 9.78 6.64 -15.25
C ASP A 213 8.66 7.67 -15.29
N SER A 214 7.47 7.30 -14.81
CA SER A 214 6.35 8.24 -14.76
C SER A 214 6.64 9.36 -13.75
N PRO A 215 6.56 10.64 -14.13
CA PRO A 215 6.77 11.77 -13.21
C PRO A 215 5.79 11.77 -12.03
N GLU A 216 4.64 11.12 -12.21
CA GLU A 216 3.60 11.00 -11.18
C GLU A 216 3.79 9.79 -10.28
N PHE A 217 4.78 8.92 -10.57
CA PHE A 217 5.03 7.73 -9.77
C PHE A 217 5.45 8.12 -8.35
N SER A 218 4.65 7.69 -7.38
CA SER A 218 4.96 7.83 -5.96
C SER A 218 4.43 6.62 -5.21
N TYR A 219 5.34 5.76 -4.76
CA TYR A 219 5.00 4.56 -3.99
C TYR A 219 4.10 4.91 -2.80
N ARG A 220 4.45 5.95 -2.03
CA ARG A 220 3.65 6.43 -0.89
C ARG A 220 2.23 6.79 -1.30
N LYS A 221 2.06 7.59 -2.37
CA LYS A 221 0.72 7.99 -2.84
C LYS A 221 -0.10 6.78 -3.28
N ILE A 222 0.51 5.83 -3.98
CA ILE A 222 -0.17 4.60 -4.45
C ILE A 222 -0.64 3.77 -3.26
N VAL A 223 0.23 3.52 -2.26
CA VAL A 223 -0.10 2.75 -1.05
C VAL A 223 -1.19 3.44 -0.25
N MET A 224 -1.08 4.75 0.00
CA MET A 224 -2.07 5.50 0.78
C MET A 224 -3.43 5.55 0.07
N LYS A 225 -3.44 5.73 -1.25
CA LYS A 225 -4.68 5.68 -2.05
C LYS A 225 -5.32 4.28 -2.01
N ALA A 226 -4.51 3.23 -2.14
CA ALA A 226 -5.02 1.85 -2.08
C ALA A 226 -5.61 1.54 -0.70
N LEU A 227 -4.92 1.91 0.38
CA LEU A 227 -5.42 1.73 1.76
C LEU A 227 -6.70 2.53 2.01
N GLY A 228 -6.74 3.80 1.60
CA GLY A 228 -7.94 4.64 1.69
C GLY A 228 -9.13 4.03 0.93
N ASN A 229 -8.91 3.49 -0.26
CA ASN A 229 -9.94 2.83 -1.05
C ASN A 229 -10.48 1.56 -0.37
N VAL A 230 -9.60 0.73 0.24
CA VAL A 230 -10.03 -0.44 1.01
C VAL A 230 -10.94 -0.01 2.16
N LEU A 231 -10.49 0.95 2.98
CA LEU A 231 -11.27 1.45 4.11
C LEU A 231 -12.60 2.08 3.67
N LEU A 232 -12.61 2.82 2.57
CA LEU A 232 -13.83 3.41 2.03
C LEU A 232 -14.82 2.34 1.56
N LYS A 233 -14.36 1.32 0.81
CA LYS A 233 -15.21 0.20 0.35
C LYS A 233 -15.83 -0.57 1.50
N VAL A 234 -15.06 -0.84 2.55
CA VAL A 234 -15.55 -1.52 3.76
C VAL A 234 -16.72 -0.77 4.39
N VAL A 235 -16.65 0.56 4.43
CA VAL A 235 -17.70 1.39 5.06
C VAL A 235 -18.90 1.59 4.16
N THR A 236 -18.70 1.73 2.85
CA THR A 236 -19.78 2.03 1.88
C THR A 236 -20.49 0.80 1.36
N ALA A 237 -19.83 -0.35 1.32
CA ALA A 237 -20.40 -1.62 0.84
C ALA A 237 -19.93 -2.80 1.73
N PRO A 238 -20.31 -2.81 3.01
CA PRO A 238 -19.77 -3.78 3.98
C PRO A 238 -20.11 -5.24 3.63
N PHE A 239 -21.30 -5.50 3.14
CA PHE A 239 -21.71 -6.87 2.79
C PHE A 239 -20.97 -7.40 1.57
N SER A 240 -20.81 -6.61 0.53
CA SER A 240 -20.04 -6.96 -0.65
C SER A 240 -18.57 -7.22 -0.31
N PHE A 241 -18.01 -6.43 0.62
CA PHE A 241 -16.64 -6.63 1.10
C PHE A 241 -16.49 -7.94 1.89
N LEU A 242 -17.40 -8.22 2.82
CA LEU A 242 -17.37 -9.43 3.68
C LEU A 242 -17.54 -10.74 2.89
N THR A 243 -18.12 -10.69 1.70
CA THR A 243 -18.27 -11.84 0.80
C THR A 243 -17.19 -11.97 -0.26
N GLY A 244 -16.14 -11.17 -0.18
CA GLY A 244 -15.04 -11.20 -1.15
C GLY A 244 -15.37 -10.58 -2.52
N GLY A 245 -16.40 -9.75 -2.59
CA GLY A 245 -16.74 -8.94 -3.78
C GLY A 245 -17.53 -9.68 -4.87
N GLY A 246 -17.88 -10.96 -4.66
CA GLY A 246 -18.61 -11.77 -5.66
C GLY A 246 -20.12 -11.65 -5.60
N ASP A 247 -20.68 -11.36 -4.43
CA ASP A 247 -22.11 -11.34 -4.20
C ASP A 247 -22.60 -9.94 -3.82
N ASN A 248 -23.61 -9.45 -4.53
CA ASN A 248 -24.28 -8.20 -4.14
C ASN A 248 -25.34 -8.53 -3.07
N LEU A 249 -24.94 -8.53 -1.80
CA LEU A 249 -25.87 -8.75 -0.67
C LEU A 249 -26.62 -7.49 -0.23
N ASP A 250 -26.30 -6.34 -0.84
CA ASP A 250 -26.93 -5.05 -0.49
C ASP A 250 -28.37 -4.93 -1.03
N ARG A 251 -28.76 -5.83 -1.93
CA ARG A 251 -30.08 -5.82 -2.55
C ARG A 251 -30.57 -7.25 -2.82
N ILE A 252 -31.83 -7.50 -2.47
CA ILE A 252 -32.57 -8.69 -2.88
C ILE A 252 -33.70 -8.23 -3.80
N GLU A 253 -33.63 -8.64 -5.05
CA GLU A 253 -34.74 -8.33 -5.99
C GLU A 253 -35.89 -9.32 -5.78
N VAL A 254 -37.10 -8.76 -5.58
CA VAL A 254 -38.32 -9.51 -5.38
C VAL A 254 -39.29 -9.12 -6.50
N ASP A 255 -39.86 -10.10 -7.18
CA ASP A 255 -40.89 -9.82 -8.19
C ASP A 255 -42.19 -9.29 -7.50
N PRO A 256 -42.86 -8.27 -8.04
CA PRO A 256 -44.07 -7.72 -7.44
C PRO A 256 -45.22 -8.72 -7.24
N LEU A 257 -45.21 -9.86 -7.96
CA LEU A 257 -46.19 -10.94 -7.84
C LEU A 257 -45.69 -12.11 -6.97
N GLN A 258 -44.51 -12.01 -6.40
CA GLN A 258 -43.92 -13.05 -5.59
C GLN A 258 -44.46 -12.97 -4.15
N PHE A 259 -45.02 -14.06 -3.65
CA PHE A 259 -45.56 -14.18 -2.30
C PHE A 259 -44.59 -14.89 -1.34
N SER A 260 -43.63 -15.62 -1.86
CA SER A 260 -42.57 -16.31 -1.06
C SER A 260 -41.22 -16.12 -1.72
N LEU A 261 -40.19 -16.13 -0.92
CA LEU A 261 -38.80 -16.05 -1.42
C LEU A 261 -38.46 -17.31 -2.21
N ASN A 262 -37.67 -17.17 -3.26
CA ASN A 262 -37.08 -18.28 -3.99
C ASN A 262 -35.77 -18.76 -3.34
N THR A 263 -35.23 -19.87 -3.84
CA THR A 263 -34.01 -20.52 -3.28
C THR A 263 -32.81 -19.57 -3.28
N ASP A 264 -32.60 -18.77 -4.33
CA ASP A 264 -31.46 -17.85 -4.46
C ASP A 264 -31.59 -16.70 -3.46
N GLN A 265 -32.81 -16.19 -3.26
CA GLN A 265 -33.08 -15.15 -2.27
C GLN A 265 -32.87 -15.66 -0.84
N TYR A 266 -33.29 -16.93 -0.55
CA TYR A 266 -32.98 -17.57 0.73
C TYR A 266 -31.49 -17.77 0.91
N ALA A 267 -30.75 -18.21 -0.11
CA ALA A 267 -29.30 -18.36 -0.04
C ALA A 267 -28.61 -17.00 0.25
N THR A 268 -29.09 -15.92 -0.35
CA THR A 268 -28.60 -14.57 -0.08
C THR A 268 -28.85 -14.16 1.37
N LEU A 269 -30.06 -14.38 1.89
CA LEU A 269 -30.39 -14.09 3.28
C LEU A 269 -29.60 -14.95 4.26
N ALA A 270 -29.33 -16.21 3.94
CA ALA A 270 -28.48 -17.09 4.77
C ALA A 270 -27.06 -16.54 4.90
N LYS A 271 -26.47 -16.03 3.80
CA LYS A 271 -25.16 -15.37 3.85
C LYS A 271 -25.19 -14.13 4.73
N VAL A 272 -26.23 -13.30 4.65
CA VAL A 272 -26.41 -12.13 5.52
C VAL A 272 -26.53 -12.56 6.99
N ALA A 273 -27.28 -13.63 7.27
CA ALA A 273 -27.44 -14.17 8.62
C ALA A 273 -26.10 -14.69 9.18
N ASP A 274 -25.28 -15.33 8.36
CA ASP A 274 -23.95 -15.80 8.77
C ASP A 274 -23.04 -14.62 9.11
N ILE A 275 -23.06 -13.55 8.31
CA ILE A 275 -22.32 -12.31 8.60
C ILE A 275 -22.77 -11.72 9.95
N LEU A 276 -24.08 -11.63 10.21
CA LEU A 276 -24.60 -11.12 11.46
C LEU A 276 -24.23 -12.00 12.66
N ARG A 277 -24.15 -13.33 12.47
CA ARG A 277 -23.68 -14.24 13.50
C ARG A 277 -22.20 -14.03 13.80
N ASP A 278 -21.40 -13.68 12.78
CA ASP A 278 -19.97 -13.38 12.92
C ASP A 278 -19.72 -11.97 13.49
N LYS A 279 -20.69 -11.08 13.34
CA LYS A 279 -20.65 -9.68 13.76
C LYS A 279 -21.87 -9.33 14.62
N PRO A 280 -21.97 -9.85 15.85
CA PRO A 280 -23.19 -9.76 16.66
C PRO A 280 -23.59 -8.33 17.03
N GLU A 281 -22.66 -7.37 17.02
CA GLU A 281 -22.96 -5.95 17.28
C GLU A 281 -23.44 -5.20 16.03
N MET A 282 -23.41 -5.85 14.84
CA MET A 282 -23.88 -5.23 13.61
C MET A 282 -25.40 -5.21 13.59
N GLN A 283 -25.97 -4.04 13.26
CA GLN A 283 -27.40 -3.86 13.02
C GLN A 283 -27.60 -3.53 11.55
N ILE A 284 -28.56 -4.17 10.91
CA ILE A 284 -28.95 -3.89 9.53
C ILE A 284 -30.36 -3.32 9.50
N GLY A 285 -30.56 -2.31 8.66
CA GLY A 285 -31.88 -1.77 8.33
C GLY A 285 -32.36 -2.35 6.99
N LEU A 286 -33.56 -2.90 6.98
CA LEU A 286 -34.20 -3.34 5.73
C LEU A 286 -35.10 -2.23 5.20
N ALA A 287 -34.85 -1.78 3.97
CA ALA A 287 -35.67 -0.78 3.31
C ALA A 287 -36.26 -1.35 2.02
N GLN A 288 -37.59 -1.35 1.90
CA GLN A 288 -38.26 -1.75 0.69
C GLN A 288 -38.21 -0.59 -0.32
N ARG A 289 -37.77 -0.89 -1.54
CA ARG A 289 -37.85 0.04 -2.68
C ARG A 289 -38.76 -0.56 -3.78
N ILE A 290 -39.81 0.12 -4.13
CA ILE A 290 -40.75 -0.31 -5.17
C ILE A 290 -40.53 0.54 -6.41
N ASN A 291 -40.20 -0.10 -7.53
CA ASN A 291 -40.29 0.53 -8.84
C ASN A 291 -41.74 0.50 -9.32
N ARG A 292 -42.43 1.61 -9.13
CA ARG A 292 -43.85 1.72 -9.46
C ARG A 292 -44.17 1.33 -10.92
N SER A 293 -43.37 1.78 -11.87
CA SER A 293 -43.61 1.49 -13.30
C SER A 293 -43.45 -0.01 -13.59
N LYS A 294 -42.42 -0.67 -13.00
CA LYS A 294 -42.25 -2.12 -13.15
C LYS A 294 -43.36 -2.89 -12.45
N ALA A 295 -43.78 -2.47 -11.27
CA ALA A 295 -44.85 -3.12 -10.51
C ALA A 295 -46.21 -3.02 -11.24
N VAL A 296 -46.59 -1.84 -11.74
CA VAL A 296 -47.82 -1.62 -12.49
C VAL A 296 -47.84 -2.48 -13.75
N ARG A 297 -46.74 -2.53 -14.51
CA ARG A 297 -46.66 -3.34 -15.74
C ARG A 297 -46.82 -4.83 -15.40
N ARG A 298 -46.15 -5.34 -14.39
CA ARG A 298 -46.22 -6.75 -13.96
C ARG A 298 -47.60 -7.13 -13.44
N LEU A 299 -48.29 -6.24 -12.71
CA LEU A 299 -49.67 -6.46 -12.22
C LEU A 299 -50.71 -6.33 -13.32
N ALA A 300 -50.49 -5.53 -14.36
CA ALA A 300 -51.40 -5.36 -15.48
C ALA A 300 -51.35 -6.54 -16.46
N GLU A 301 -50.19 -7.19 -16.63
CA GLU A 301 -49.98 -8.28 -17.58
C GLU A 301 -50.92 -9.48 -17.40
N PRO A 302 -51.14 -10.04 -16.17
CA PRO A 302 -52.11 -11.11 -15.96
C PRO A 302 -53.57 -10.65 -16.22
N LYS A 303 -53.90 -9.41 -15.83
CA LYS A 303 -55.25 -8.84 -16.09
C LYS A 303 -55.53 -8.69 -17.59
N LEU A 304 -54.52 -8.25 -18.35
CA LEU A 304 -54.65 -8.14 -19.79
C LEU A 304 -54.83 -9.52 -20.46
N LYS A 305 -54.03 -10.52 -20.03
CA LYS A 305 -54.18 -11.90 -20.50
C LYS A 305 -55.56 -12.47 -20.22
N MET A 306 -56.10 -12.29 -19.00
CA MET A 306 -57.45 -12.72 -18.66
C MET A 306 -58.52 -12.02 -19.50
N ALA A 307 -58.35 -10.73 -19.85
CA ALA A 307 -59.31 -9.99 -20.67
C ALA A 307 -59.26 -10.36 -22.15
N VAL A 308 -58.19 -10.96 -22.62
CA VAL A 308 -58.06 -11.41 -24.04
C VAL A 308 -58.54 -12.86 -24.22
N TYR A 309 -58.55 -13.69 -23.17
CA TYR A 309 -58.98 -15.10 -23.25
C TYR A 309 -60.44 -15.34 -22.81
N ASN A 310 -61.17 -14.32 -22.34
CA ASN A 310 -62.59 -14.31 -22.11
C ASN A 310 -63.30 -13.52 -23.21
#